data_cf1d157af0c5f6ef01e171d0d6f0a872
#
_entry.id   cf1d157af0c5f6ef01e171d0d6f0a872
#
_cell.length_a   1.000
_cell.length_b   1.000
_cell.length_c   1.000
_cell.angle_alpha   90.00
_cell.angle_beta   90.00
_cell.angle_gamma   90.00
#
_symmetry.space_group_name_H-M   'P 1'
#
loop_
_entity.id
_entity.type
_entity.pdbx_description
1 polymer ?
#
loop_
_entity_poly.entity_id
_entity_poly.type
_entity_poly.pdbx_seq_one_letter_code
_entity_poly.pdbx_strand_id
1 'polypeptide(L)'
;MKLQNSRLSHRFNIIWLLLCLLLSSSITIAGEWEQVTTALQDGKANAVRNLSNQERTILQATVALKIDKPDQALMLLASAKHAKDPLVDLLEAEAHRQQAIHAMKQAGGMERQEKLLASADLNDGLGEADARLRAFMDRLNKQEGDPVDILMAGPNVASVFMFDKARNRMFVYEPTRNGGLKQITDEYVVTGTVIGDKQRRGDGRTPHGVYRFVKKLQGKNLESRYGPVAFPIDYPNELDAFHKKDGSGIWLHGYPLDVSRRPPQDTRGCFSLSNDRLLTMARYVKLRHSWVIVGENFVFDHSNRKSKLLSSVKRDIEAWRRDWVSLDTEAYLSHYHRKFRSGKRDLAAWKRYKRRVNANKSFVKVGFTNMTLIHDPNTWPEGEVVVAEFDQSYRSSNYADKERKRVYLARANADQSWKILLEESLKQ
;
A
#
# COMPACT_ATOMS: atom_id res chain seq x y z
N MET A 1 13.14 -66.83 -4.64
CA MET A 1 14.23 -65.89 -4.61
C MET A 1 14.06 -64.87 -5.76
N LYS A 2 13.08 -63.96 -5.68
CA LYS A 2 12.88 -62.84 -6.61
C LYS A 2 11.85 -61.86 -5.98
N LEU A 3 12.24 -61.06 -5.00
CA LEU A 3 11.38 -59.98 -4.47
C LEU A 3 12.21 -58.99 -3.58
N GLN A 4 13.46 -58.67 -3.97
CA GLN A 4 14.25 -57.72 -3.19
C GLN A 4 14.88 -56.55 -3.99
N ASN A 5 14.70 -56.47 -5.32
CA ASN A 5 15.37 -55.45 -6.16
C ASN A 5 14.47 -54.28 -6.58
N SER A 6 13.20 -54.20 -6.16
CA SER A 6 12.33 -53.08 -6.57
C SER A 6 12.30 -51.87 -5.60
N ARG A 7 12.81 -52.03 -4.36
CA ARG A 7 12.78 -50.93 -3.36
C ARG A 7 14.01 -49.99 -3.39
N LEU A 8 15.11 -50.44 -3.98
CA LEU A 8 16.33 -49.60 -4.10
C LEU A 8 16.24 -48.65 -5.30
N SER A 9 15.60 -48.99 -6.39
CA SER A 9 15.46 -48.14 -7.57
C SER A 9 14.53 -46.92 -7.31
N HIS A 10 13.48 -47.08 -6.49
CA HIS A 10 12.59 -45.95 -6.14
C HIS A 10 13.21 -44.91 -5.20
N ARG A 11 14.10 -45.35 -4.31
CA ARG A 11 14.81 -44.38 -3.41
C ARG A 11 15.88 -43.59 -4.18
N PHE A 12 16.54 -44.18 -5.15
CA PHE A 12 17.51 -43.43 -5.98
C PHE A 12 16.83 -42.42 -6.90
N ASN A 13 15.67 -42.71 -7.45
CA ASN A 13 14.91 -41.78 -8.28
C ASN A 13 14.32 -40.59 -7.49
N ILE A 14 13.91 -40.79 -6.25
CA ILE A 14 13.37 -39.71 -5.41
C ILE A 14 14.48 -38.77 -4.94
N ILE A 15 15.66 -39.29 -4.60
CA ILE A 15 16.82 -38.49 -4.22
C ILE A 15 17.33 -37.69 -5.42
N TRP A 16 17.35 -38.26 -6.61
CA TRP A 16 17.73 -37.55 -7.84
C TRP A 16 16.71 -36.47 -8.25
N LEU A 17 15.42 -36.71 -8.09
CA LEU A 17 14.39 -35.70 -8.31
C LEU A 17 14.45 -34.56 -7.29
N LEU A 18 14.74 -34.86 -6.02
CA LEU A 18 14.94 -33.83 -4.99
C LEU A 18 16.22 -33.04 -5.20
N LEU A 19 17.31 -33.68 -5.65
CA LEU A 19 18.55 -32.98 -6.03
C LEU A 19 18.34 -32.11 -7.29
N CYS A 20 17.61 -32.58 -8.29
CA CYS A 20 17.27 -31.78 -9.47
C CYS A 20 16.34 -30.60 -9.14
N LEU A 21 15.40 -30.76 -8.21
CA LEU A 21 14.56 -29.65 -7.72
C LEU A 21 15.35 -28.63 -6.90
N LEU A 22 16.32 -29.07 -6.09
CA LEU A 22 17.22 -28.18 -5.34
C LEU A 22 18.23 -27.47 -6.27
N LEU A 23 18.73 -28.15 -7.30
CA LEU A 23 19.62 -27.56 -8.29
C LEU A 23 18.86 -26.59 -9.23
N SER A 24 17.61 -26.90 -9.59
CA SER A 24 16.77 -26.02 -10.41
C SER A 24 16.37 -24.75 -9.64
N SER A 25 16.09 -24.85 -8.35
CA SER A 25 15.81 -23.67 -7.50
C SER A 25 17.06 -22.80 -7.30
N SER A 26 18.24 -23.40 -7.17
CA SER A 26 19.50 -22.66 -7.04
C SER A 26 19.92 -21.96 -8.34
N ILE A 27 19.67 -22.59 -9.49
CA ILE A 27 19.94 -22.00 -10.82
C ILE A 27 18.95 -20.86 -11.12
N THR A 28 17.68 -20.99 -10.70
CA THR A 28 16.68 -19.93 -10.86
C THR A 28 17.01 -18.73 -9.98
N ILE A 29 17.42 -18.94 -8.74
CA ILE A 29 17.83 -17.89 -7.80
C ILE A 29 19.09 -17.17 -8.31
N ALA A 30 20.09 -17.90 -8.79
CA ALA A 30 21.31 -17.30 -9.34
C ALA A 30 21.01 -16.41 -10.56
N GLY A 31 20.12 -16.84 -11.45
CA GLY A 31 19.69 -16.05 -12.62
C GLY A 31 18.92 -14.77 -12.23
N GLU A 32 18.11 -14.82 -11.20
CA GLU A 32 17.42 -13.62 -10.67
C GLU A 32 18.39 -12.59 -10.11
N TRP A 33 19.43 -13.01 -9.36
CA TRP A 33 20.44 -12.10 -8.83
C TRP A 33 21.32 -11.48 -9.92
N GLU A 34 21.64 -12.22 -10.97
CA GLU A 34 22.38 -11.71 -12.13
C GLU A 34 21.57 -10.65 -12.88
N GLN A 35 20.29 -10.89 -13.08
CA GLN A 35 19.37 -9.92 -13.70
C GLN A 35 19.26 -8.63 -12.87
N VAL A 36 19.15 -8.75 -11.55
CA VAL A 36 19.11 -7.61 -10.62
C VAL A 36 20.42 -6.83 -10.66
N THR A 37 21.55 -7.52 -10.62
CA THR A 37 22.88 -6.91 -10.68
C THR A 37 23.06 -6.13 -11.98
N THR A 38 22.73 -6.72 -13.12
CA THR A 38 22.81 -6.09 -14.44
C THR A 38 21.91 -4.85 -14.51
N ALA A 39 20.67 -4.94 -14.04
CA ALA A 39 19.75 -3.82 -14.05
C ALA A 39 20.27 -2.64 -13.21
N LEU A 40 20.84 -2.93 -12.02
CA LEU A 40 21.40 -1.91 -11.12
C LEU A 40 22.67 -1.27 -11.68
N GLN A 41 23.50 -2.03 -12.45
CA GLN A 41 24.72 -1.53 -13.07
C GLN A 41 24.44 -0.69 -14.31
N ASP A 42 23.60 -1.17 -15.20
CA ASP A 42 23.32 -0.51 -16.49
C ASP A 42 22.54 0.80 -16.34
N GLY A 43 21.77 0.95 -15.28
CA GLY A 43 20.97 2.15 -15.01
C GLY A 43 19.88 2.44 -16.05
N LYS A 44 19.68 1.53 -17.03
CA LYS A 44 18.79 1.73 -18.18
C LYS A 44 17.33 1.34 -17.90
N ALA A 45 17.11 0.39 -16.97
CA ALA A 45 15.76 0.01 -16.60
C ALA A 45 15.04 1.17 -15.92
N ASN A 46 13.79 1.40 -16.26
CA ASN A 46 12.99 2.47 -15.66
C ASN A 46 12.89 2.36 -14.14
N ALA A 47 12.91 1.13 -13.61
CA ALA A 47 12.97 0.86 -12.16
C ALA A 47 14.20 1.48 -11.48
N VAL A 48 15.29 1.72 -12.21
CA VAL A 48 16.55 2.27 -11.69
C VAL A 48 16.62 3.79 -11.84
N ARG A 49 15.93 4.37 -12.83
CA ARG A 49 16.02 5.81 -13.13
C ARG A 49 15.59 6.72 -11.99
N ASN A 50 14.66 6.25 -11.16
CA ASN A 50 14.12 7.01 -10.04
C ASN A 50 14.82 6.71 -8.70
N LEU A 51 15.82 5.82 -8.68
CA LEU A 51 16.61 5.53 -7.49
C LEU A 51 17.64 6.64 -7.25
N SER A 52 17.77 7.08 -5.99
CA SER A 52 18.93 7.87 -5.59
C SER A 52 20.22 7.04 -5.73
N ASN A 53 21.37 7.68 -5.88
CA ASN A 53 22.65 6.98 -5.88
C ASN A 53 22.85 6.16 -4.61
N GLN A 54 22.43 6.68 -3.46
CA GLN A 54 22.49 6.01 -2.19
C GLN A 54 21.62 4.74 -2.16
N GLU A 55 20.36 4.81 -2.59
CA GLU A 55 19.48 3.64 -2.66
C GLU A 55 20.02 2.58 -3.62
N ARG A 56 20.55 3.00 -4.75
CA ARG A 56 21.21 2.09 -5.69
C ARG A 56 22.39 1.37 -5.03
N THR A 57 23.26 2.08 -4.33
CA THR A 57 24.40 1.50 -3.61
C THR A 57 23.98 0.50 -2.54
N ILE A 58 22.95 0.82 -1.75
CA ILE A 58 22.38 -0.07 -0.76
C ILE A 58 21.87 -1.36 -1.40
N LEU A 59 21.12 -1.24 -2.50
CA LEU A 59 20.59 -2.42 -3.21
C LEU A 59 21.73 -3.27 -3.79
N GLN A 60 22.74 -2.67 -4.41
CA GLN A 60 23.90 -3.39 -4.95
C GLN A 60 24.68 -4.11 -3.84
N ALA A 61 24.94 -3.46 -2.71
CA ALA A 61 25.62 -4.07 -1.58
C ALA A 61 24.78 -5.22 -0.98
N THR A 62 23.46 -5.04 -0.87
CA THR A 62 22.55 -6.10 -0.41
C THR A 62 22.61 -7.32 -1.33
N VAL A 63 22.59 -7.12 -2.65
CA VAL A 63 22.75 -8.21 -3.62
C VAL A 63 24.09 -8.91 -3.44
N ALA A 64 25.19 -8.15 -3.31
CA ALA A 64 26.52 -8.71 -3.11
C ALA A 64 26.58 -9.61 -1.86
N LEU A 65 25.97 -9.19 -0.76
CA LEU A 65 25.86 -10.00 0.45
C LEU A 65 25.01 -11.27 0.26
N LYS A 66 23.93 -11.18 -0.52
CA LYS A 66 23.07 -12.34 -0.83
C LYS A 66 23.76 -13.40 -1.68
N ILE A 67 24.70 -13.00 -2.53
CA ILE A 67 25.51 -13.91 -3.36
C ILE A 67 26.88 -14.21 -2.73
N ASP A 68 27.02 -13.98 -1.41
CA ASP A 68 28.21 -14.30 -0.62
C ASP A 68 29.51 -13.62 -1.11
N LYS A 69 29.40 -12.34 -1.50
CA LYS A 69 30.52 -11.48 -1.96
C LYS A 69 30.74 -10.28 -1.02
N PRO A 70 31.17 -10.50 0.22
CA PRO A 70 31.29 -9.42 1.21
C PRO A 70 32.32 -8.34 0.82
N ASP A 71 33.42 -8.70 0.15
CA ASP A 71 34.42 -7.72 -0.32
C ASP A 71 33.82 -6.73 -1.33
N GLN A 72 32.99 -7.22 -2.25
CA GLN A 72 32.29 -6.39 -3.21
C GLN A 72 31.26 -5.47 -2.51
N ALA A 73 30.56 -5.98 -1.49
CA ALA A 73 29.64 -5.18 -0.70
C ALA A 73 30.38 -4.03 0.00
N LEU A 74 31.52 -4.29 0.66
CA LEU A 74 32.33 -3.26 1.32
C LEU A 74 32.85 -2.19 0.34
N MET A 75 33.31 -2.61 -0.82
CA MET A 75 33.77 -1.67 -1.86
C MET A 75 32.62 -0.73 -2.31
N LEU A 76 31.43 -1.25 -2.50
CA LEU A 76 30.25 -0.46 -2.84
C LEU A 76 29.87 0.50 -1.72
N LEU A 77 29.78 0.01 -0.47
CA LEU A 77 29.40 0.80 0.70
C LEU A 77 30.40 1.89 1.03
N ALA A 78 31.69 1.72 0.75
CA ALA A 78 32.71 2.75 0.92
C ALA A 78 32.37 4.04 0.16
N SER A 79 31.70 3.94 -1.00
CA SER A 79 31.22 5.10 -1.76
C SER A 79 30.02 5.80 -1.13
N ALA A 80 29.29 5.13 -0.24
CA ALA A 80 28.10 5.65 0.45
C ALA A 80 28.38 6.17 1.87
N LYS A 81 29.64 6.16 2.35
CA LYS A 81 30.00 6.56 3.74
C LYS A 81 29.61 7.98 4.12
N HIS A 82 29.40 8.86 3.17
CA HIS A 82 28.90 10.22 3.41
C HIS A 82 27.37 10.32 3.47
N ALA A 83 26.69 9.22 3.17
CA ALA A 83 25.25 9.13 3.26
C ALA A 83 24.87 8.78 4.70
N LYS A 84 24.07 9.62 5.34
CA LYS A 84 23.57 9.44 6.72
C LYS A 84 22.48 8.36 6.79
N ASP A 85 22.65 7.21 6.14
CA ASP A 85 21.70 6.10 6.21
C ASP A 85 22.27 5.00 7.09
N PRO A 86 21.71 4.77 8.28
CA PRO A 86 22.19 3.75 9.22
C PRO A 86 22.19 2.33 8.68
N LEU A 87 21.48 2.08 7.55
CA LEU A 87 21.51 0.79 6.89
C LEU A 87 22.88 0.51 6.23
N VAL A 88 23.62 1.55 5.85
CA VAL A 88 24.99 1.42 5.32
C VAL A 88 25.89 0.77 6.38
N ASP A 89 25.90 1.30 7.62
CA ASP A 89 26.71 0.79 8.71
C ASP A 89 26.38 -0.67 9.03
N LEU A 90 25.10 -1.04 8.92
CA LEU A 90 24.67 -2.41 9.18
C LEU A 90 25.12 -3.38 8.07
N LEU A 91 24.98 -2.97 6.80
CA LEU A 91 25.44 -3.78 5.69
C LEU A 91 26.97 -3.95 5.72
N GLU A 92 27.72 -2.92 6.16
CA GLU A 92 29.17 -3.05 6.44
C GLU A 92 29.44 -4.07 7.54
N ALA A 93 28.71 -4.02 8.67
CA ALA A 93 28.84 -4.99 9.76
C ALA A 93 28.54 -6.42 9.28
N GLU A 94 27.51 -6.61 8.47
CA GLU A 94 27.16 -7.91 7.88
C GLU A 94 28.26 -8.40 6.92
N ALA A 95 28.80 -7.50 6.08
CA ALA A 95 29.91 -7.85 5.18
C ALA A 95 31.14 -8.32 5.95
N HIS A 96 31.53 -7.61 7.02
CA HIS A 96 32.64 -8.02 7.88
C HIS A 96 32.34 -9.33 8.62
N ARG A 97 31.10 -9.57 9.02
CA ARG A 97 30.70 -10.85 9.60
C ARG A 97 30.89 -12.01 8.62
N GLN A 98 30.47 -11.84 7.35
CA GLN A 98 30.66 -12.85 6.30
C GLN A 98 32.13 -13.06 5.99
N GLN A 99 32.95 -11.99 5.90
CA GLN A 99 34.42 -12.12 5.76
C GLN A 99 35.04 -12.95 6.91
N ALA A 100 34.64 -12.68 8.14
CA ALA A 100 35.13 -13.45 9.31
C ALA A 100 34.76 -14.94 9.20
N ILE A 101 33.56 -15.26 8.75
CA ILE A 101 33.12 -16.65 8.50
C ILE A 101 33.98 -17.30 7.41
N HIS A 102 34.24 -16.59 6.30
CA HIS A 102 35.10 -17.10 5.21
C HIS A 102 36.52 -17.37 5.69
N ALA A 103 37.11 -16.43 6.44
CA ALA A 103 38.44 -16.60 7.00
C ALA A 103 38.53 -17.79 7.96
N MET A 104 37.51 -18.00 8.80
CA MET A 104 37.44 -19.14 9.71
C MET A 104 37.31 -20.47 8.98
N LYS A 105 36.48 -20.54 7.93
CA LYS A 105 36.37 -21.72 7.06
C LYS A 105 37.70 -22.07 6.42
N GLN A 106 38.42 -21.09 5.89
CA GLN A 106 39.75 -21.27 5.28
C GLN A 106 40.81 -21.72 6.27
N ALA A 107 40.74 -21.24 7.52
CA ALA A 107 41.67 -21.63 8.60
C ALA A 107 41.35 -22.99 9.23
N GLY A 108 40.37 -23.75 8.76
CA GLY A 108 39.92 -24.99 9.38
C GLY A 108 39.21 -24.77 10.73
N GLY A 109 38.54 -23.64 10.90
CA GLY A 109 37.94 -23.21 12.16
C GLY A 109 36.81 -24.12 12.64
N MET A 110 36.60 -24.13 13.95
CA MET A 110 35.67 -25.03 14.62
C MET A 110 34.21 -24.60 14.37
N GLU A 111 33.37 -25.56 14.03
CA GLU A 111 31.91 -25.45 13.83
C GLU A 111 31.18 -24.64 14.92
N ARG A 112 31.67 -24.63 16.14
CA ARG A 112 31.12 -23.87 17.27
C ARG A 112 31.25 -22.35 17.11
N GLN A 113 32.41 -21.87 16.59
CA GLN A 113 32.63 -20.43 16.39
C GLN A 113 31.85 -19.91 15.15
N GLU A 114 31.71 -20.74 14.12
CA GLU A 114 30.88 -20.45 12.96
C GLU A 114 29.40 -20.31 13.36
N LYS A 115 28.88 -21.19 14.21
CA LYS A 115 27.53 -21.11 14.79
C LYS A 115 27.35 -19.85 15.65
N LEU A 116 28.35 -19.41 16.39
CA LEU A 116 28.30 -18.22 17.22
C LEU A 116 28.22 -16.93 16.36
N LEU A 117 29.01 -16.86 15.30
CA LEU A 117 28.95 -15.74 14.34
C LEU A 117 27.67 -15.76 13.48
N ALA A 118 27.16 -16.94 13.14
CA ALA A 118 25.89 -17.09 12.44
C ALA A 118 24.67 -16.70 13.29
N SER A 119 24.80 -16.84 14.62
CA SER A 119 23.74 -16.47 15.57
C SER A 119 23.77 -15.00 16.02
N ALA A 120 24.78 -14.22 15.62
CA ALA A 120 24.80 -12.78 15.89
C ALA A 120 23.57 -12.14 15.25
N ASP A 121 22.73 -11.55 16.09
CA ASP A 121 21.38 -11.10 15.72
C ASP A 121 21.43 -9.77 14.94
N LEU A 122 21.85 -9.84 13.67
CA LEU A 122 21.76 -8.74 12.70
C LEU A 122 20.45 -8.82 11.89
N ASN A 123 19.59 -9.82 12.14
CA ASN A 123 18.42 -10.13 11.35
C ASN A 123 17.40 -8.98 11.28
N ASP A 124 17.19 -8.25 12.37
CA ASP A 124 16.25 -7.13 12.41
C ASP A 124 16.67 -5.99 11.48
N GLY A 125 17.96 -5.77 11.32
CA GLY A 125 18.45 -4.73 10.45
C GLY A 125 18.51 -5.13 8.96
N LEU A 126 18.87 -6.39 8.70
CA LEU A 126 18.86 -6.93 7.32
C LEU A 126 17.44 -7.05 6.76
N GLY A 127 16.42 -7.16 7.62
CA GLY A 127 15.02 -7.16 7.22
C GLY A 127 14.61 -5.91 6.43
N GLU A 128 15.16 -4.75 6.73
CA GLU A 128 14.93 -3.52 5.96
C GLU A 128 15.59 -3.62 4.57
N ALA A 129 16.86 -4.06 4.50
CA ALA A 129 17.57 -4.24 3.24
C ALA A 129 16.86 -5.25 2.33
N ASP A 130 16.41 -6.37 2.89
CA ASP A 130 15.63 -7.38 2.19
C ASP A 130 14.28 -6.84 1.68
N ALA A 131 13.59 -6.04 2.47
CA ALA A 131 12.32 -5.42 2.05
C ALA A 131 12.53 -4.44 0.89
N ARG A 132 13.59 -3.62 0.94
CA ARG A 132 13.97 -2.71 -0.15
C ARG A 132 14.34 -3.48 -1.42
N LEU A 133 15.11 -4.55 -1.29
CA LEU A 133 15.55 -5.38 -2.42
C LEU A 133 14.35 -6.11 -3.06
N ARG A 134 13.47 -6.74 -2.26
CA ARG A 134 12.24 -7.36 -2.79
C ARG A 134 11.37 -6.37 -3.56
N ALA A 135 11.18 -5.17 -3.01
CA ALA A 135 10.41 -4.13 -3.68
C ALA A 135 11.04 -3.69 -5.01
N PHE A 136 12.37 -3.67 -5.08
CA PHE A 136 13.09 -3.38 -6.32
C PHE A 136 12.94 -4.52 -7.34
N MET A 137 13.08 -5.79 -6.93
CA MET A 137 12.86 -6.96 -7.78
C MET A 137 11.45 -7.00 -8.34
N ASP A 138 10.46 -6.71 -7.50
CA ASP A 138 9.06 -6.61 -7.93
C ASP A 138 8.87 -5.54 -9.03
N ARG A 139 9.59 -4.42 -8.95
CA ARG A 139 9.56 -3.37 -9.99
C ARG A 139 10.25 -3.79 -11.28
N LEU A 140 11.35 -4.54 -11.20
CA LEU A 140 12.03 -5.07 -12.40
C LEU A 140 11.13 -6.04 -13.15
N ASN A 141 10.36 -6.85 -12.43
CA ASN A 141 9.54 -7.92 -13.00
C ASN A 141 8.13 -7.45 -13.42
N LYS A 142 7.72 -6.23 -13.01
CA LYS A 142 6.41 -5.68 -13.34
C LYS A 142 6.51 -4.62 -14.44
N GLN A 143 5.52 -4.65 -15.32
CA GLN A 143 5.31 -3.55 -16.25
C GLN A 143 5.01 -2.28 -15.47
N GLU A 144 5.66 -1.17 -15.82
CA GLU A 144 5.35 0.14 -15.29
C GLU A 144 3.93 0.53 -15.68
N GLY A 145 3.23 1.23 -14.79
CA GLY A 145 1.88 1.71 -15.05
C GLY A 145 1.38 2.61 -13.95
N ASP A 146 0.26 3.23 -14.20
CA ASP A 146 -0.49 3.97 -13.17
C ASP A 146 -1.10 2.98 -12.16
N PRO A 147 -1.18 3.36 -10.87
CA PRO A 147 -1.89 2.55 -9.89
C PRO A 147 -3.36 2.40 -10.30
N VAL A 148 -3.82 1.14 -10.35
CA VAL A 148 -5.19 0.81 -10.77
C VAL A 148 -6.22 1.38 -9.80
N ASP A 149 -5.89 1.45 -8.51
CA ASP A 149 -6.83 1.88 -7.47
C ASP A 149 -7.12 3.39 -7.49
N ILE A 150 -6.25 4.23 -8.09
CA ILE A 150 -6.54 5.64 -8.29
C ILE A 150 -7.27 5.79 -9.62
N LEU A 151 -8.60 5.59 -9.63
CA LEU A 151 -9.39 5.62 -10.85
C LEU A 151 -9.46 7.03 -11.46
N MET A 152 -9.69 8.03 -10.62
CA MET A 152 -9.76 9.43 -11.00
C MET A 152 -9.42 10.33 -9.81
N ALA A 153 -8.44 11.18 -9.95
CA ALA A 153 -8.12 12.22 -8.98
C ALA A 153 -8.75 13.55 -9.43
N GLY A 154 -9.73 14.00 -8.68
CA GLY A 154 -10.39 15.30 -8.92
C GLY A 154 -9.51 16.49 -8.50
N PRO A 155 -9.90 17.73 -8.86
CA PRO A 155 -9.09 18.93 -8.66
C PRO A 155 -8.83 19.26 -7.16
N ASN A 156 -9.64 18.70 -6.26
CA ASN A 156 -9.46 18.88 -4.81
C ASN A 156 -8.47 17.89 -4.18
N VAL A 157 -7.89 16.97 -4.98
CA VAL A 157 -6.86 16.05 -4.52
C VAL A 157 -5.50 16.73 -4.59
N ALA A 158 -4.87 16.92 -3.44
CA ALA A 158 -3.52 17.48 -3.38
C ALA A 158 -2.45 16.44 -3.64
N SER A 159 -2.63 15.24 -3.09
CA SER A 159 -1.73 14.10 -3.24
C SER A 159 -2.43 12.79 -2.85
N VAL A 160 -1.85 11.67 -3.25
CA VAL A 160 -2.28 10.34 -2.84
C VAL A 160 -1.08 9.58 -2.28
N PHE A 161 -1.19 9.14 -1.04
CA PHE A 161 -0.23 8.29 -0.35
C PHE A 161 -0.75 6.86 -0.39
N MET A 162 -0.01 5.96 -1.03
CA MET A 162 -0.34 4.54 -1.10
C MET A 162 0.64 3.74 -0.25
N PHE A 163 0.14 2.96 0.71
CA PHE A 163 0.93 2.13 1.60
C PHE A 163 0.75 0.66 1.25
N ASP A 164 1.76 0.07 0.62
CA ASP A 164 1.82 -1.36 0.32
C ASP A 164 2.45 -2.09 1.51
N LYS A 165 1.61 -2.75 2.30
CA LYS A 165 2.05 -3.45 3.51
C LYS A 165 2.87 -4.69 3.20
N ALA A 166 2.55 -5.41 2.12
CA ALA A 166 3.27 -6.61 1.73
C ALA A 166 4.70 -6.30 1.27
N ARG A 167 4.91 -5.13 0.65
CA ARG A 167 6.22 -4.68 0.17
C ARG A 167 6.94 -3.73 1.10
N ASN A 168 6.30 -3.28 2.19
CA ASN A 168 6.81 -2.21 3.07
C ASN A 168 7.19 -0.96 2.29
N ARG A 169 6.33 -0.54 1.34
CA ARG A 169 6.55 0.65 0.50
C ARG A 169 5.44 1.67 0.65
N MET A 170 5.82 2.92 0.62
CA MET A 170 4.93 4.06 0.51
C MET A 170 5.20 4.78 -0.80
N PHE A 171 4.19 4.86 -1.66
CA PHE A 171 4.23 5.65 -2.88
C PHE A 171 3.46 6.95 -2.67
N VAL A 172 3.98 8.05 -3.21
CA VAL A 172 3.29 9.33 -3.20
C VAL A 172 3.08 9.80 -4.63
N TYR A 173 1.84 10.15 -4.96
CA TYR A 173 1.43 10.68 -6.25
C TYR A 173 0.85 12.07 -6.13
N GLU A 174 1.11 12.92 -7.10
CA GLU A 174 0.40 14.18 -7.30
C GLU A 174 -0.40 14.13 -8.62
N PRO A 175 -1.66 14.62 -8.62
CA PRO A 175 -2.40 14.78 -9.86
C PRO A 175 -1.71 15.80 -10.77
N THR A 176 -1.67 15.49 -12.07
CA THR A 176 -1.19 16.42 -13.09
C THR A 176 -2.35 17.24 -13.66
N ARG A 177 -2.04 18.38 -14.27
CA ARG A 177 -3.04 19.25 -14.93
C ARG A 177 -3.86 18.53 -16.01
N ASN A 178 -3.29 17.49 -16.61
CA ASN A 178 -3.92 16.69 -17.67
C ASN A 178 -4.75 15.51 -17.13
N GLY A 179 -5.00 15.45 -15.81
CA GLY A 179 -5.76 14.37 -15.17
C GLY A 179 -4.99 13.05 -14.96
N GLY A 180 -3.69 13.02 -15.27
CA GLY A 180 -2.79 11.90 -14.97
C GLY A 180 -2.24 11.99 -13.54
N LEU A 181 -1.31 11.09 -13.24
CA LEU A 181 -0.62 11.01 -11.96
C LEU A 181 0.89 11.13 -12.18
N LYS A 182 1.56 11.86 -11.31
CA LYS A 182 3.02 11.91 -11.25
C LYS A 182 3.46 11.25 -9.95
N GLN A 183 4.22 10.18 -10.04
CA GLN A 183 4.89 9.61 -8.87
C GLN A 183 5.97 10.57 -8.39
N ILE A 184 5.92 10.92 -7.11
CA ILE A 184 6.86 11.82 -6.46
C ILE A 184 7.97 11.02 -5.79
N THR A 185 7.61 9.94 -5.13
CA THR A 185 8.56 9.11 -4.39
C THR A 185 8.02 7.70 -4.15
N ASP A 186 8.94 6.83 -3.75
CA ASP A 186 8.74 5.46 -3.32
C ASP A 186 9.69 5.23 -2.13
N GLU A 187 9.13 5.15 -0.92
CA GLU A 187 9.87 5.09 0.32
C GLU A 187 9.64 3.77 1.07
N TYR A 188 10.66 3.31 1.79
CA TYR A 188 10.48 2.25 2.77
C TYR A 188 9.59 2.71 3.91
N VAL A 189 8.64 1.88 4.33
CA VAL A 189 7.72 2.16 5.43
C VAL A 189 7.59 0.97 6.37
N VAL A 190 7.62 1.26 7.66
CA VAL A 190 7.36 0.31 8.73
C VAL A 190 5.87 0.28 9.04
N THR A 191 5.31 -0.90 9.20
CA THR A 191 3.89 -1.13 9.46
C THR A 191 3.64 -1.90 10.76
N GLY A 192 2.41 -2.29 11.02
CA GLY A 192 2.02 -3.05 12.22
C GLY A 192 2.71 -4.41 12.33
N THR A 193 3.01 -4.83 13.57
CA THR A 193 3.65 -6.12 13.87
C THR A 193 2.86 -7.33 13.44
N VAL A 194 1.55 -7.19 13.23
CA VAL A 194 0.66 -8.29 12.83
C VAL A 194 0.18 -8.06 11.40
N ILE A 195 0.36 -9.06 10.54
CA ILE A 195 -0.09 -9.05 9.15
C ILE A 195 -1.62 -9.06 9.06
N GLY A 196 -2.15 -8.53 7.96
CA GLY A 196 -3.57 -8.48 7.66
C GLY A 196 -4.22 -7.16 8.04
N ASP A 197 -5.54 -7.07 7.80
CA ASP A 197 -6.33 -5.88 8.01
C ASP A 197 -6.72 -5.70 9.48
N LYS A 198 -6.68 -4.45 9.95
CA LYS A 198 -7.07 -4.07 11.31
C LYS A 198 -8.57 -4.27 11.52
N GLN A 199 -8.92 -4.96 12.64
CA GLN A 199 -10.30 -5.26 13.00
C GLN A 199 -10.70 -4.60 14.34
N ARG A 200 -9.78 -4.54 15.31
CA ARG A 200 -10.09 -4.08 16.66
C ARG A 200 -8.92 -3.35 17.31
N ARG A 201 -9.23 -2.59 18.34
CA ARG A 201 -8.23 -1.89 19.14
C ARG A 201 -7.18 -2.86 19.69
N GLY A 202 -5.91 -2.49 19.56
CA GLY A 202 -4.79 -3.25 20.15
C GLY A 202 -4.38 -4.51 19.38
N ASP A 203 -4.92 -4.79 18.20
CA ASP A 203 -4.60 -5.99 17.41
C ASP A 203 -3.25 -5.95 16.68
N GLY A 204 -2.48 -4.87 16.82
CA GLY A 204 -1.15 -4.71 16.21
C GLY A 204 -1.17 -4.56 14.69
N ARG A 205 -2.33 -4.46 14.07
CA ARG A 205 -2.49 -4.41 12.61
C ARG A 205 -2.63 -2.98 12.10
N THR A 206 -2.05 -2.73 10.92
CA THR A 206 -2.34 -1.55 10.11
C THR A 206 -3.60 -1.82 9.28
N PRO A 207 -4.58 -0.89 9.23
CA PRO A 207 -5.82 -1.10 8.48
C PRO A 207 -5.57 -1.18 6.97
N HIS A 208 -6.48 -1.85 6.24
CA HIS A 208 -6.67 -1.69 4.80
C HIS A 208 -7.82 -0.73 4.54
N GLY A 209 -7.78 0.01 3.45
CA GLY A 209 -8.87 0.89 3.05
C GLY A 209 -8.40 2.24 2.52
N VAL A 210 -9.35 3.17 2.43
CA VAL A 210 -9.18 4.50 1.84
C VAL A 210 -9.47 5.56 2.89
N TYR A 211 -8.49 6.39 3.21
CA TYR A 211 -8.49 7.32 4.32
C TYR A 211 -8.05 8.73 3.91
N ARG A 212 -8.04 9.65 4.89
CA ARG A 212 -7.52 11.02 4.80
C ARG A 212 -6.61 11.33 5.97
N PHE A 213 -5.62 12.18 5.77
CA PHE A 213 -4.94 12.83 6.89
C PHE A 213 -5.85 13.92 7.47
N VAL A 214 -6.13 13.84 8.77
CA VAL A 214 -7.09 14.74 9.43
C VAL A 214 -6.45 15.76 10.36
N LYS A 215 -5.22 15.52 10.80
CA LYS A 215 -4.51 16.37 11.76
C LYS A 215 -3.00 16.33 11.52
N LYS A 216 -2.30 17.40 11.95
CA LYS A 216 -0.84 17.44 12.08
C LYS A 216 -0.51 17.62 13.55
N LEU A 217 0.36 16.78 14.08
CA LEU A 217 0.88 16.83 15.46
C LEU A 217 2.37 17.11 15.38
N GLN A 218 2.86 18.05 16.21
CA GLN A 218 4.27 18.40 16.29
C GLN A 218 4.60 19.14 17.59
N GLY A 219 5.89 19.25 17.93
CA GLY A 219 6.37 19.94 19.12
C GLY A 219 5.83 19.31 20.40
N LYS A 220 5.45 20.11 21.41
CA LYS A 220 4.96 19.64 22.72
C LYS A 220 3.66 18.82 22.69
N ASN A 221 2.98 18.79 21.57
CA ASN A 221 1.78 17.95 21.38
C ASN A 221 2.09 16.58 20.80
N LEU A 222 3.36 16.20 20.67
CA LEU A 222 3.82 14.95 20.11
C LEU A 222 4.91 14.35 20.99
N GLU A 223 4.72 13.12 21.46
CA GLU A 223 5.75 12.39 22.20
C GLU A 223 6.94 12.04 21.30
N SER A 224 8.16 12.03 21.87
CA SER A 224 9.43 11.79 21.14
C SER A 224 9.47 10.47 20.36
N ARG A 225 8.74 9.46 20.84
CA ARG A 225 8.62 8.15 20.15
C ARG A 225 7.95 8.20 18.78
N TYR A 226 7.33 9.32 18.41
CA TYR A 226 6.69 9.51 17.10
C TYR A 226 7.52 10.41 16.17
N GLY A 227 8.77 10.72 16.56
CA GLY A 227 9.65 11.58 15.78
C GLY A 227 9.21 13.05 15.73
N PRO A 228 9.61 13.81 14.70
CA PRO A 228 9.41 15.26 14.66
C PRO A 228 7.98 15.71 14.33
N VAL A 229 7.21 14.87 13.65
CA VAL A 229 5.84 15.17 13.20
C VAL A 229 5.02 13.91 13.05
N ALA A 230 3.69 13.99 13.23
CA ALA A 230 2.78 12.88 12.97
C ALA A 230 1.49 13.38 12.30
N PHE A 231 0.92 12.52 11.46
CA PHE A 231 -0.30 12.77 10.70
C PHE A 231 -1.31 11.65 10.96
N PRO A 232 -2.27 11.85 11.88
CA PRO A 232 -3.40 10.96 12.06
C PRO A 232 -4.26 10.83 10.79
N ILE A 233 -4.72 9.61 10.51
CA ILE A 233 -5.74 9.33 9.49
C ILE A 233 -7.13 9.20 10.13
N ASP A 234 -8.19 9.27 9.32
CA ASP A 234 -9.60 9.11 9.73
C ASP A 234 -10.04 7.64 9.92
N TYR A 235 -9.15 6.81 10.50
CA TYR A 235 -9.49 5.46 10.92
C TYR A 235 -10.15 5.45 12.31
N PRO A 236 -11.27 4.70 12.57
CA PRO A 236 -12.09 4.04 11.55
C PRO A 236 -12.94 5.06 10.77
N ASN A 237 -13.05 4.88 9.44
CA ASN A 237 -13.95 5.65 8.60
C ASN A 237 -15.37 5.06 8.63
N GLU A 238 -16.34 5.65 7.88
CA GLU A 238 -17.73 5.17 7.84
C GLU A 238 -17.85 3.70 7.36
N LEU A 239 -16.98 3.26 6.43
CA LEU A 239 -17.00 1.88 5.96
C LEU A 239 -16.47 0.90 7.01
N ASP A 240 -15.39 1.27 7.70
CA ASP A 240 -14.86 0.49 8.83
C ASP A 240 -15.90 0.37 9.95
N ALA A 241 -16.54 1.49 10.31
CA ALA A 241 -17.60 1.53 11.33
C ALA A 241 -18.83 0.70 10.93
N PHE A 242 -19.21 0.72 9.65
CA PHE A 242 -20.26 -0.12 9.09
C PHE A 242 -19.96 -1.61 9.28
N HIS A 243 -18.69 -2.01 9.14
CA HIS A 243 -18.21 -3.37 9.38
C HIS A 243 -17.79 -3.63 10.83
N LYS A 244 -18.14 -2.72 11.76
CA LYS A 244 -17.86 -2.85 13.20
C LYS A 244 -16.38 -2.96 13.54
N LYS A 245 -15.50 -2.46 12.68
CA LYS A 245 -14.10 -2.29 13.06
C LYS A 245 -13.97 -1.17 14.08
N ASP A 246 -13.08 -1.34 15.03
CA ASP A 246 -12.86 -0.37 16.09
C ASP A 246 -11.38 -0.02 16.28
N GLY A 247 -11.12 0.85 17.25
CA GLY A 247 -9.81 1.38 17.56
C GLY A 247 -9.64 2.82 17.06
N SER A 248 -8.44 3.33 17.18
CA SER A 248 -8.08 4.70 16.79
C SER A 248 -6.56 4.85 16.80
N GLY A 249 -6.06 6.04 16.46
CA GLY A 249 -4.64 6.36 16.63
C GLY A 249 -3.75 5.71 15.59
N ILE A 250 -4.22 5.58 14.36
CA ILE A 250 -3.42 5.17 13.21
C ILE A 250 -2.84 6.44 12.58
N TRP A 251 -1.51 6.54 12.60
CA TRP A 251 -0.78 7.74 12.21
C TRP A 251 0.34 7.39 11.22
N LEU A 252 0.66 8.32 10.34
CA LEU A 252 1.97 8.38 9.70
C LEU A 252 2.89 9.21 10.60
N HIS A 253 4.00 8.64 11.06
CA HIS A 253 4.93 9.31 11.99
C HIS A 253 6.38 8.91 11.75
N GLY A 254 7.31 9.59 12.44
CA GLY A 254 8.74 9.28 12.41
C GLY A 254 9.16 8.14 13.33
N TYR A 255 10.43 7.83 13.31
CA TYR A 255 11.06 6.94 14.28
C TYR A 255 11.24 7.67 15.61
N PRO A 256 11.32 6.97 16.75
CA PRO A 256 11.80 7.56 18.00
C PRO A 256 13.12 8.32 17.76
N LEU A 257 13.32 9.43 18.46
CA LEU A 257 14.46 10.31 18.17
C LEU A 257 15.83 9.66 18.42
N ASP A 258 15.87 8.63 19.23
CA ASP A 258 17.04 7.79 19.58
C ASP A 258 17.18 6.55 18.69
N VAL A 259 16.25 6.33 17.74
CA VAL A 259 16.22 5.18 16.86
C VAL A 259 16.45 5.61 15.43
N SER A 260 17.46 5.05 14.79
CA SER A 260 17.84 5.35 13.41
C SER A 260 17.24 4.38 12.39
N ARG A 261 16.83 3.17 12.82
CA ARG A 261 16.29 2.09 11.97
C ARG A 261 15.17 1.34 12.67
N ARG A 262 14.30 0.74 11.87
CA ARG A 262 13.23 -0.13 12.37
C ARG A 262 12.98 -1.27 11.38
N PRO A 263 12.73 -2.50 11.88
CA PRO A 263 12.35 -3.63 11.03
C PRO A 263 11.01 -3.38 10.32
N PRO A 264 10.70 -4.15 9.26
CA PRO A 264 9.52 -3.91 8.41
C PRO A 264 8.17 -3.88 9.14
N GLN A 265 8.02 -4.67 10.20
CA GLN A 265 6.80 -4.82 10.99
C GLN A 265 7.10 -4.56 12.47
N ASP A 266 7.08 -3.28 12.87
CA ASP A 266 7.52 -2.88 14.21
C ASP A 266 6.65 -1.76 14.81
N THR A 267 5.42 -1.57 14.32
CA THR A 267 4.48 -0.62 14.93
C THR A 267 3.27 -1.33 15.53
N ARG A 268 2.49 -0.60 16.33
CA ARG A 268 1.19 -1.09 16.85
C ARG A 268 0.04 -0.80 15.87
N GLY A 269 0.35 -0.68 14.57
CA GLY A 269 -0.62 -0.43 13.51
C GLY A 269 -0.45 0.90 12.77
N CYS A 270 0.49 1.75 13.17
CA CYS A 270 0.83 2.99 12.47
C CYS A 270 1.71 2.73 11.24
N PHE A 271 1.94 3.77 10.46
CA PHE A 271 2.96 3.85 9.42
C PHE A 271 4.14 4.65 9.96
N SER A 272 5.36 4.17 9.81
CA SER A 272 6.52 4.89 10.30
C SER A 272 7.61 4.98 9.23
N LEU A 273 8.18 6.17 9.06
CA LEU A 273 9.31 6.48 8.18
C LEU A 273 10.50 6.94 9.01
N SER A 274 11.71 6.88 8.43
CA SER A 274 12.83 7.62 9.02
C SER A 274 12.51 9.11 9.11
N ASN A 275 13.05 9.79 10.10
CA ASN A 275 12.68 11.18 10.41
C ASN A 275 12.96 12.14 9.25
N ASP A 276 14.08 11.97 8.55
CA ASP A 276 14.45 12.81 7.41
C ASP A 276 13.48 12.60 6.22
N ARG A 277 13.11 11.35 5.95
CA ARG A 277 12.14 11.03 4.90
C ARG A 277 10.76 11.54 5.24
N LEU A 278 10.33 11.37 6.49
CA LEU A 278 9.04 11.92 6.93
C LEU A 278 8.97 13.44 6.77
N LEU A 279 10.02 14.18 7.17
CA LEU A 279 10.07 15.64 7.02
C LEU A 279 10.01 16.05 5.54
N THR A 280 10.71 15.31 4.68
CA THR A 280 10.63 15.52 3.22
C THR A 280 9.23 15.27 2.69
N MET A 281 8.55 14.23 3.17
CA MET A 281 7.19 13.86 2.71
C MET A 281 6.09 14.75 3.31
N ALA A 282 6.34 15.34 4.47
CA ALA A 282 5.38 16.20 5.17
C ALA A 282 4.86 17.38 4.31
N ARG A 283 5.67 17.88 3.37
CA ARG A 283 5.27 18.97 2.44
C ARG A 283 4.12 18.56 1.49
N TYR A 284 4.00 17.28 1.19
CA TYR A 284 2.94 16.74 0.32
C TYR A 284 1.65 16.45 1.07
N VAL A 285 1.67 16.45 2.41
CA VAL A 285 0.47 16.24 3.21
C VAL A 285 -0.34 17.54 3.29
N LYS A 286 -1.53 17.52 2.71
CA LYS A 286 -2.56 18.57 2.86
C LYS A 286 -3.75 17.95 3.54
N LEU A 287 -4.00 18.39 4.78
CA LEU A 287 -5.07 17.84 5.60
C LEU A 287 -6.42 17.86 4.87
N ARG A 288 -7.13 16.75 4.89
CA ARG A 288 -8.41 16.52 4.21
C ARG A 288 -8.36 16.52 2.67
N HIS A 289 -7.24 16.93 2.05
CA HIS A 289 -7.05 16.93 0.59
C HIS A 289 -6.08 15.85 0.10
N SER A 290 -5.22 15.34 0.99
CA SER A 290 -4.37 14.18 0.68
C SER A 290 -5.09 12.89 1.02
N TRP A 291 -5.16 11.98 0.04
CA TRP A 291 -5.73 10.65 0.21
C TRP A 291 -4.69 9.67 0.73
N VAL A 292 -5.15 8.69 1.49
CA VAL A 292 -4.36 7.59 2.01
C VAL A 292 -5.01 6.30 1.59
N ILE A 293 -4.32 5.49 0.78
CA ILE A 293 -4.77 4.18 0.33
C ILE A 293 -3.86 3.14 0.96
N VAL A 294 -4.42 2.19 1.67
CA VAL A 294 -3.67 1.15 2.37
C VAL A 294 -4.11 -0.21 1.89
N GLY A 295 -3.18 -1.00 1.42
CA GLY A 295 -3.45 -2.34 0.89
C GLY A 295 -2.22 -3.22 0.86
N GLU A 296 -2.31 -4.30 0.12
CA GLU A 296 -1.23 -5.24 -0.13
C GLU A 296 -1.12 -5.55 -1.62
N ASN A 297 0.11 -5.61 -2.14
CA ASN A 297 0.36 -6.00 -3.53
C ASN A 297 -0.38 -5.16 -4.57
N PHE A 298 -0.30 -3.83 -4.47
CA PHE A 298 -0.91 -2.93 -5.45
C PHE A 298 -0.55 -3.30 -6.88
N VAL A 299 -1.53 -3.17 -7.75
CA VAL A 299 -1.37 -3.42 -9.19
C VAL A 299 -1.10 -2.09 -9.90
N PHE A 300 0.03 -2.05 -10.60
CA PHE A 300 0.40 -0.98 -11.51
C PHE A 300 0.29 -1.53 -12.93
N ASP A 301 -0.55 -0.93 -13.75
CA ASP A 301 -0.93 -1.57 -14.99
C ASP A 301 -1.20 -0.55 -16.11
N HIS A 302 -0.63 -0.80 -17.29
CA HIS A 302 -1.00 -0.14 -18.53
C HIS A 302 -2.23 -0.77 -19.20
N SER A 303 -2.79 -1.85 -18.62
CA SER A 303 -3.92 -2.55 -19.19
C SER A 303 -5.21 -1.72 -19.10
N ASN A 304 -6.19 -2.17 -19.86
CA ASN A 304 -7.53 -1.60 -19.86
C ASN A 304 -8.32 -1.82 -18.54
N ARG A 305 -7.73 -2.43 -17.49
CA ARG A 305 -8.43 -2.72 -16.22
C ARG A 305 -8.90 -1.45 -15.54
N LYS A 306 -7.99 -0.48 -15.34
CA LYS A 306 -8.32 0.83 -14.76
C LYS A 306 -9.42 1.54 -15.57
N SER A 307 -9.28 1.57 -16.89
CA SER A 307 -10.25 2.21 -17.79
C SER A 307 -11.62 1.54 -17.75
N LYS A 308 -11.68 0.20 -17.75
CA LYS A 308 -12.93 -0.56 -17.64
C LYS A 308 -13.62 -0.30 -16.30
N LEU A 309 -12.86 -0.33 -15.20
CA LEU A 309 -13.36 -0.07 -13.86
C LEU A 309 -13.91 1.35 -13.75
N LEU A 310 -13.13 2.35 -14.17
CA LEU A 310 -13.55 3.77 -14.22
C LEU A 310 -14.84 3.97 -15.02
N SER A 311 -14.90 3.36 -16.21
CA SER A 311 -16.07 3.49 -17.10
C SER A 311 -17.31 2.87 -16.48
N SER A 312 -17.19 1.71 -15.80
CA SER A 312 -18.32 1.06 -15.13
C SER A 312 -18.87 1.91 -13.99
N VAL A 313 -17.97 2.47 -13.16
CA VAL A 313 -18.37 3.34 -12.04
C VAL A 313 -19.04 4.62 -12.53
N LYS A 314 -18.45 5.28 -13.52
CA LYS A 314 -19.04 6.51 -14.11
C LYS A 314 -20.41 6.28 -14.73
N ARG A 315 -20.58 5.17 -15.45
CA ARG A 315 -21.88 4.77 -16.04
C ARG A 315 -22.95 4.66 -14.96
N ASP A 316 -22.66 3.98 -13.86
CA ASP A 316 -23.65 3.70 -12.83
C ASP A 316 -23.93 4.92 -11.94
N ILE A 317 -22.96 5.80 -11.70
CA ILE A 317 -23.16 7.11 -11.07
C ILE A 317 -24.05 8.01 -11.96
N GLU A 318 -23.83 8.01 -13.28
CA GLU A 318 -24.64 8.79 -14.20
C GLU A 318 -26.05 8.24 -14.35
N ALA A 319 -26.23 6.92 -14.31
CA ALA A 319 -27.56 6.29 -14.27
C ALA A 319 -28.31 6.70 -13.00
N TRP A 320 -27.66 6.64 -11.84
CA TRP A 320 -28.22 7.13 -10.57
C TRP A 320 -28.63 8.60 -10.66
N ARG A 321 -27.79 9.48 -11.22
CA ARG A 321 -28.11 10.92 -11.41
C ARG A 321 -29.31 11.12 -12.31
N ARG A 322 -29.39 10.42 -13.47
CA ARG A 322 -30.52 10.51 -14.42
C ARG A 322 -31.83 10.11 -13.78
N ASP A 323 -31.84 8.97 -13.06
CA ASP A 323 -33.06 8.46 -12.43
C ASP A 323 -33.50 9.38 -11.27
N TRP A 324 -32.55 10.06 -10.62
CA TRP A 324 -32.88 11.09 -9.64
C TRP A 324 -33.55 12.31 -10.26
N VAL A 325 -33.06 12.75 -11.42
CA VAL A 325 -33.59 13.91 -12.16
C VAL A 325 -34.93 13.59 -12.82
N SER A 326 -35.18 12.35 -13.22
CA SER A 326 -36.44 11.92 -13.86
C SER A 326 -37.66 11.97 -12.92
N LEU A 327 -37.46 12.07 -11.61
CA LEU A 327 -38.50 11.92 -10.58
C LEU A 327 -39.08 10.50 -10.46
N ASP A 328 -38.57 9.54 -11.24
CA ASP A 328 -38.89 8.12 -11.01
C ASP A 328 -38.18 7.66 -9.72
N THR A 329 -38.93 7.78 -8.62
CA THR A 329 -38.39 7.49 -7.29
C THR A 329 -38.01 6.01 -7.15
N GLU A 330 -38.67 5.09 -7.81
CA GLU A 330 -38.34 3.66 -7.69
C GLU A 330 -37.09 3.31 -8.53
N ALA A 331 -36.95 3.84 -9.74
CA ALA A 331 -35.72 3.72 -10.51
C ALA A 331 -34.52 4.31 -9.73
N TYR A 332 -34.68 5.53 -9.17
CA TYR A 332 -33.67 6.14 -8.28
C TYR A 332 -33.29 5.25 -7.09
N LEU A 333 -34.30 4.67 -6.41
CA LEU A 333 -34.07 3.82 -5.22
C LEU A 333 -33.48 2.45 -5.57
N SER A 334 -33.56 2.03 -6.83
CA SER A 334 -32.94 0.78 -7.31
C SER A 334 -31.41 0.81 -7.28
N HIS A 335 -30.81 2.01 -7.27
CA HIS A 335 -29.35 2.18 -7.20
C HIS A 335 -28.75 1.94 -5.82
N TYR A 336 -29.58 1.75 -4.78
CA TYR A 336 -29.11 1.56 -3.42
C TYR A 336 -28.95 0.09 -3.05
N HIS A 337 -27.83 -0.23 -2.40
CA HIS A 337 -27.53 -1.57 -1.97
C HIS A 337 -28.51 -2.04 -0.85
N ARG A 338 -28.81 -3.34 -0.79
CA ARG A 338 -29.72 -3.89 0.23
C ARG A 338 -29.34 -3.58 1.69
N LYS A 339 -28.04 -3.42 1.95
CA LYS A 339 -27.49 -3.04 3.26
C LYS A 339 -27.22 -1.53 3.40
N PHE A 340 -27.77 -0.71 2.51
CA PHE A 340 -27.53 0.74 2.49
C PHE A 340 -27.72 1.39 3.85
N ARG A 341 -26.83 2.36 4.16
CA ARG A 341 -26.94 3.27 5.31
C ARG A 341 -26.54 4.70 4.95
N SER A 342 -27.24 5.67 5.57
CA SER A 342 -26.85 7.08 5.61
C SER A 342 -27.14 7.62 7.01
N GLY A 343 -26.08 7.80 7.80
CA GLY A 343 -26.19 8.08 9.23
C GLY A 343 -27.02 6.99 9.94
N LYS A 344 -28.11 7.39 10.59
CA LYS A 344 -29.01 6.46 11.31
C LYS A 344 -30.06 5.78 10.41
N ARG A 345 -30.15 6.14 9.11
CA ARG A 345 -31.15 5.59 8.20
C ARG A 345 -30.64 4.35 7.49
N ASP A 346 -31.39 3.26 7.60
CA ASP A 346 -31.25 2.09 6.74
C ASP A 346 -32.00 2.29 5.41
N LEU A 347 -31.91 1.30 4.50
CA LEU A 347 -32.58 1.36 3.21
C LEU A 347 -34.11 1.56 3.32
N ALA A 348 -34.75 0.91 4.26
CA ALA A 348 -36.21 1.02 4.42
C ALA A 348 -36.63 2.44 4.86
N ALA A 349 -35.93 3.00 5.84
CA ALA A 349 -36.14 4.37 6.28
C ALA A 349 -35.78 5.39 5.17
N TRP A 350 -34.72 5.12 4.40
CA TRP A 350 -34.34 5.94 3.25
C TRP A 350 -35.39 5.94 2.15
N LYS A 351 -35.94 4.77 1.78
CA LYS A 351 -37.02 4.64 0.81
C LYS A 351 -38.25 5.43 1.23
N ARG A 352 -38.71 5.29 2.47
CA ARG A 352 -39.85 6.07 3.00
C ARG A 352 -39.59 7.59 2.93
N TYR A 353 -38.38 8.00 3.33
CA TYR A 353 -37.97 9.41 3.28
C TYR A 353 -38.00 9.96 1.86
N LYS A 354 -37.35 9.28 0.91
CA LYS A 354 -37.25 9.76 -0.49
C LYS A 354 -38.60 9.77 -1.21
N ARG A 355 -39.43 8.75 -1.02
CA ARG A 355 -40.83 8.77 -1.54
C ARG A 355 -41.59 9.99 -1.05
N ARG A 356 -41.51 10.29 0.25
CA ARG A 356 -42.19 11.46 0.82
C ARG A 356 -41.65 12.78 0.27
N VAL A 357 -40.35 12.96 0.18
CA VAL A 357 -39.75 14.23 -0.27
C VAL A 357 -39.86 14.44 -1.78
N ASN A 358 -39.99 13.38 -2.58
CA ASN A 358 -40.13 13.48 -4.02
C ASN A 358 -41.59 13.64 -4.48
N ALA A 359 -42.56 13.20 -3.68
CA ALA A 359 -44.00 13.19 -4.03
C ALA A 359 -44.56 14.55 -4.50
N ASN A 360 -44.02 15.65 -3.95
CA ASN A 360 -44.51 17.01 -4.23
C ASN A 360 -43.51 17.83 -5.05
N LYS A 361 -42.59 17.18 -5.81
CA LYS A 361 -41.64 17.88 -6.65
C LYS A 361 -42.07 17.88 -8.12
N SER A 362 -42.07 19.04 -8.74
CA SER A 362 -42.33 19.17 -10.16
C SER A 362 -41.06 19.08 -11.01
N PHE A 363 -39.91 19.31 -10.44
CA PHE A 363 -38.60 19.08 -11.07
C PHE A 363 -37.52 18.81 -10.02
N VAL A 364 -36.46 18.14 -10.48
CA VAL A 364 -35.19 17.98 -9.76
C VAL A 364 -34.05 18.21 -10.76
N LYS A 365 -33.04 18.96 -10.34
CA LYS A 365 -31.77 19.14 -11.05
C LYS A 365 -30.63 18.74 -10.11
N VAL A 366 -29.75 17.86 -10.58
CA VAL A 366 -28.58 17.38 -9.81
C VAL A 366 -27.35 17.47 -10.70
N GLY A 367 -26.31 18.09 -10.17
CA GLY A 367 -24.99 18.15 -10.79
C GLY A 367 -23.93 17.60 -9.84
N PHE A 368 -22.97 16.88 -10.39
CA PHE A 368 -21.78 16.41 -9.69
C PHE A 368 -20.56 17.03 -10.33
N THR A 369 -19.70 17.67 -9.54
CA THR A 369 -18.44 18.28 -9.98
C THR A 369 -17.30 17.88 -9.04
N ASN A 370 -16.07 18.15 -9.46
CA ASN A 370 -14.87 17.90 -8.64
C ASN A 370 -14.78 16.45 -8.11
N MET A 371 -15.14 15.50 -8.97
CA MET A 371 -15.25 14.09 -8.61
C MET A 371 -13.87 13.44 -8.46
N THR A 372 -13.70 12.66 -7.38
CA THR A 372 -12.58 11.75 -7.13
C THR A 372 -13.13 10.34 -6.97
N LEU A 373 -12.51 9.36 -7.61
CA LEU A 373 -12.90 7.95 -7.55
C LEU A 373 -11.68 7.11 -7.16
N ILE A 374 -11.73 6.44 -6.03
CA ILE A 374 -10.69 5.55 -5.51
C ILE A 374 -11.28 4.17 -5.31
N HIS A 375 -10.68 3.16 -5.93
CA HIS A 375 -10.98 1.77 -5.64
C HIS A 375 -10.37 1.39 -4.29
N ASP A 376 -11.16 0.79 -3.42
CA ASP A 376 -10.68 0.29 -2.13
C ASP A 376 -9.96 -1.05 -2.36
N PRO A 377 -8.67 -1.17 -2.00
CA PRO A 377 -7.92 -2.40 -2.25
C PRO A 377 -8.33 -3.56 -1.33
N ASN A 378 -9.17 -3.30 -0.33
CA ASN A 378 -9.64 -4.33 0.59
C ASN A 378 -10.78 -5.15 -0.02
N THR A 379 -10.86 -6.42 0.36
CA THR A 379 -11.99 -7.27 0.00
C THR A 379 -13.05 -7.19 1.09
N TRP A 380 -14.21 -6.65 0.74
CA TRP A 380 -15.33 -6.47 1.65
C TRP A 380 -16.38 -7.58 1.47
N PRO A 381 -17.24 -7.85 2.47
CA PRO A 381 -18.33 -8.81 2.33
C PRO A 381 -19.33 -8.48 1.20
N GLU A 382 -19.39 -7.23 0.77
CA GLU A 382 -20.21 -6.76 -0.35
C GLU A 382 -19.48 -6.85 -1.70
N GLY A 383 -18.23 -7.33 -1.71
CA GLY A 383 -17.37 -7.41 -2.88
C GLY A 383 -16.43 -6.23 -3.05
N GLU A 384 -16.24 -5.77 -4.27
CA GLU A 384 -15.42 -4.59 -4.56
C GLU A 384 -16.11 -3.31 -4.09
N VAL A 385 -15.32 -2.35 -3.61
CA VAL A 385 -15.81 -1.04 -3.17
C VAL A 385 -15.06 0.08 -3.88
N VAL A 386 -15.78 1.11 -4.31
CA VAL A 386 -15.22 2.38 -4.79
C VAL A 386 -15.71 3.51 -3.90
N VAL A 387 -14.77 4.31 -3.42
CA VAL A 387 -15.05 5.55 -2.69
C VAL A 387 -15.13 6.69 -3.70
N ALA A 388 -16.29 7.30 -3.80
CA ALA A 388 -16.54 8.46 -4.64
C ALA A 388 -16.73 9.70 -3.78
N GLU A 389 -15.95 10.77 -4.02
CA GLU A 389 -16.22 12.09 -3.46
C GLU A 389 -16.47 13.10 -4.56
N PHE A 390 -17.45 13.96 -4.36
CA PHE A 390 -17.80 15.00 -5.32
C PHE A 390 -18.56 16.15 -4.64
N ASP A 391 -18.55 17.32 -5.30
CA ASP A 391 -19.41 18.43 -4.94
C ASP A 391 -20.76 18.23 -5.63
N GLN A 392 -21.82 18.12 -4.82
CA GLN A 392 -23.19 17.99 -5.28
C GLN A 392 -23.89 19.35 -5.29
N SER A 393 -24.43 19.74 -6.44
CA SER A 393 -25.43 20.81 -6.54
C SER A 393 -26.80 20.18 -6.71
N TYR A 394 -27.72 20.52 -5.84
CA TYR A 394 -29.10 20.05 -5.87
C TYR A 394 -30.07 21.22 -5.95
N ARG A 395 -31.03 21.17 -6.85
CA ARG A 395 -32.14 22.11 -6.93
C ARG A 395 -33.42 21.39 -7.32
N SER A 396 -34.51 21.71 -6.63
CA SER A 396 -35.85 21.20 -6.93
C SER A 396 -36.86 22.33 -6.84
N SER A 397 -38.14 22.04 -7.12
CA SER A 397 -39.23 23.02 -7.04
C SER A 397 -39.38 23.67 -5.66
N ASN A 398 -38.91 23.04 -4.59
CA ASN A 398 -39.13 23.49 -3.21
C ASN A 398 -37.87 23.48 -2.31
N TYR A 399 -36.69 23.12 -2.87
CA TYR A 399 -35.45 23.05 -2.08
C TYR A 399 -34.22 23.17 -2.96
N ALA A 400 -33.19 23.81 -2.46
CA ALA A 400 -31.86 23.85 -3.10
C ALA A 400 -30.77 23.67 -2.05
N ASP A 401 -29.69 22.99 -2.45
CA ASP A 401 -28.54 22.73 -1.59
C ASP A 401 -27.25 22.52 -2.37
N LYS A 402 -26.13 22.78 -1.73
CA LYS A 402 -24.78 22.45 -2.23
C LYS A 402 -23.99 21.83 -1.10
N GLU A 403 -23.47 20.63 -1.32
CA GLU A 403 -22.71 19.92 -0.32
C GLU A 403 -21.59 19.10 -0.96
N ARG A 404 -20.56 18.80 -0.21
CA ARG A 404 -19.58 17.79 -0.57
C ARG A 404 -20.03 16.44 -0.02
N LYS A 405 -20.08 15.45 -0.90
CA LYS A 405 -20.50 14.09 -0.55
C LYS A 405 -19.39 13.09 -0.72
N ARG A 406 -19.42 12.07 0.16
CA ARG A 406 -18.72 10.81 -0.02
C ARG A 406 -19.73 9.69 -0.13
N VAL A 407 -19.57 8.87 -1.15
CA VAL A 407 -20.42 7.71 -1.42
C VAL A 407 -19.55 6.49 -1.57
N TYR A 408 -19.92 5.40 -0.92
CA TYR A 408 -19.28 4.11 -1.07
C TYR A 408 -20.14 3.26 -1.99
N LEU A 409 -19.62 2.94 -3.15
CA LEU A 409 -20.26 2.11 -4.18
C LEU A 409 -19.73 0.69 -4.04
N ALA A 410 -20.61 -0.30 -3.94
CA ALA A 410 -20.23 -1.70 -3.83
C ALA A 410 -20.83 -2.52 -4.99
N ARG A 411 -20.09 -3.57 -5.43
CA ARG A 411 -20.59 -4.60 -6.33
C ARG A 411 -20.01 -5.96 -5.96
N ALA A 412 -20.81 -7.02 -6.02
CA ALA A 412 -20.37 -8.35 -5.62
C ALA A 412 -19.39 -8.99 -6.63
N ASN A 413 -19.53 -8.67 -7.93
CA ASN A 413 -18.64 -9.12 -9.01
C ASN A 413 -18.67 -8.15 -10.21
N ALA A 414 -17.78 -8.37 -11.17
CA ALA A 414 -17.59 -7.49 -12.31
C ALA A 414 -18.80 -7.34 -13.23
N ASP A 415 -19.70 -8.33 -13.25
CA ASP A 415 -20.89 -8.36 -14.12
C ASP A 415 -22.07 -7.59 -13.51
N GLN A 416 -21.98 -7.21 -12.25
CA GLN A 416 -23.04 -6.48 -11.55
C GLN A 416 -22.82 -4.96 -11.58
N SER A 417 -23.94 -4.22 -11.51
CA SER A 417 -23.92 -2.76 -11.36
C SER A 417 -23.46 -2.35 -9.98
N TRP A 418 -22.75 -1.23 -9.90
CA TRP A 418 -22.40 -0.57 -8.64
C TRP A 418 -23.65 -0.07 -7.92
N LYS A 419 -23.76 -0.39 -6.64
CA LYS A 419 -24.86 0.05 -5.78
C LYS A 419 -24.33 0.90 -4.63
N ILE A 420 -25.05 1.94 -4.25
CA ILE A 420 -24.69 2.82 -3.17
C ILE A 420 -24.87 2.07 -1.84
N LEU A 421 -23.75 1.81 -1.16
CA LEU A 421 -23.71 1.12 0.13
C LEU A 421 -23.82 2.12 1.30
N LEU A 422 -23.04 3.21 1.23
CA LEU A 422 -23.03 4.27 2.23
C LEU A 422 -23.06 5.64 1.56
N GLU A 423 -23.66 6.61 2.20
CA GLU A 423 -23.71 8.00 1.78
C GLU A 423 -23.55 8.92 2.99
N GLU A 424 -22.57 9.83 2.93
CA GLU A 424 -22.31 10.82 3.96
C GLU A 424 -22.10 12.22 3.36
N SER A 425 -22.51 13.25 4.10
CA SER A 425 -22.20 14.65 3.79
C SER A 425 -20.94 15.04 4.56
N LEU A 426 -19.94 15.51 3.85
CA LEU A 426 -18.67 15.94 4.44
C LEU A 426 -18.82 17.38 4.93
N LYS A 427 -18.49 17.63 6.20
CA LYS A 427 -18.39 19.01 6.71
C LYS A 427 -17.19 19.68 6.03
N GLN A 428 -17.44 20.85 5.46
CA GLN A 428 -16.39 21.72 4.92
C GLN A 428 -15.50 22.27 6.04
#